data_6b76a13c1dee02f8b533a11d4ded108e
#
_entry.id   6b76a13c1dee02f8b533a11d4ded108e
#
_cell.length_a   1.000
_cell.length_b   1.000
_cell.length_c   1.000
_cell.angle_alpha   90.00
_cell.angle_beta   90.00
_cell.angle_gamma   90.00
#
_symmetry.space_group_name_H-M   'P 1'
#
loop_
_entity.id
_entity.type
_entity.pdbx_description
1 polymer ?
#
loop_
_entity_poly.entity_id
_entity_poly.type
_entity_poly.pdbx_seq_one_letter_code
_entity_poly.pdbx_strand_id
1 'polypeptide(L)'
;MFYKSKIGYKFFLVALFSFFSLTNFAIDTTSRVELSGDIFKNINAKGIISGAEFSWLVDYDQIDNVENIIIQYQKKVEKGKGWKYSPVIDSKSTSFKIEGMSSGEKYVWKIGCLKDGSDIKKVLKNGVPQSEDLVWSGKGKFKTLRDWGLYKFLVLLGSLGLFIFGMKLMSEGLQQSAAGGLRKILSSMTRNRYLGVLSGFLITALVQSSSATTVMTVSFVNAGLLTLLESSGVMMGANIGTTITGWLVSLFGFKISLSSYSLIFIAFGAPLMFMAKNKVKGWANAIIGFAILFMGLGFLKDAVPDLDANSGIVQFFTQFSDSPFIGRIAFVLLGTLVTIVVQSSSAAMALTLTMVLKEIIPFEVGAAMILGENIGTTITAELASLIGNVHAKRSARIHSMFNIVGVTWMIFLMPVFLNI
;
A
#
# COMPACT_ATOMS: atom_id res chain seq x y z
N MET A 1 22.40 16.35 -28.39
CA MET A 1 22.61 15.00 -27.88
C MET A 1 21.28 14.41 -27.33
N PHE A 2 20.20 14.50 -28.11
CA PHE A 2 18.81 14.12 -27.72
C PHE A 2 18.14 13.25 -28.79
N TYR A 3 18.77 12.10 -29.16
CA TYR A 3 18.18 11.24 -30.20
C TYR A 3 18.15 9.74 -29.88
N LYS A 4 18.44 9.32 -28.63
CA LYS A 4 18.45 7.88 -28.25
C LYS A 4 17.29 7.43 -27.34
N SER A 5 16.35 8.32 -26.94
CA SER A 5 15.26 7.93 -26.01
C SER A 5 13.99 7.39 -26.69
N LYS A 6 13.84 7.58 -28.02
CA LYS A 6 12.60 7.13 -28.72
C LYS A 6 12.50 5.62 -28.95
N ILE A 7 13.61 4.88 -28.92
CA ILE A 7 13.59 3.42 -29.13
C ILE A 7 13.15 2.71 -27.84
N GLY A 8 13.60 3.16 -26.68
CA GLY A 8 13.20 2.58 -25.39
C GLY A 8 11.71 2.75 -25.09
N TYR A 9 11.11 3.89 -25.44
CA TYR A 9 9.70 4.17 -25.23
C TYR A 9 8.79 3.31 -26.13
N LYS A 10 9.20 3.07 -27.38
CA LYS A 10 8.44 2.16 -28.27
C LYS A 10 8.53 0.70 -27.83
N PHE A 11 9.68 0.25 -27.32
CA PHE A 11 9.83 -1.11 -26.76
C PHE A 11 9.02 -1.30 -25.49
N PHE A 12 8.96 -0.29 -24.63
CA PHE A 12 8.14 -0.31 -23.41
C PHE A 12 6.65 -0.34 -23.73
N LEU A 13 6.18 0.45 -24.70
CA LEU A 13 4.78 0.44 -25.14
C LEU A 13 4.41 -0.87 -25.85
N VAL A 14 5.27 -1.45 -26.67
CA VAL A 14 5.03 -2.75 -27.32
C VAL A 14 5.03 -3.87 -26.28
N ALA A 15 5.92 -3.87 -25.30
CA ALA A 15 5.90 -4.82 -24.19
C ALA A 15 4.64 -4.67 -23.33
N LEU A 16 4.19 -3.43 -23.07
CA LEU A 16 2.95 -3.14 -22.35
C LEU A 16 1.72 -3.61 -23.12
N PHE A 17 1.65 -3.38 -24.45
CA PHE A 17 0.56 -3.82 -25.30
C PHE A 17 0.55 -5.35 -25.51
N SER A 18 1.71 -5.97 -25.64
CA SER A 18 1.80 -7.45 -25.72
C SER A 18 1.39 -8.11 -24.40
N PHE A 19 1.63 -7.46 -23.27
CA PHE A 19 1.15 -7.92 -21.97
C PHE A 19 -0.36 -7.75 -21.82
N PHE A 20 -0.95 -6.71 -22.37
CA PHE A 20 -2.40 -6.48 -22.36
C PHE A 20 -3.18 -7.48 -23.25
N SER A 21 -2.57 -7.97 -24.33
CA SER A 21 -3.21 -8.99 -25.19
C SER A 21 -3.19 -10.40 -24.58
N LEU A 22 -2.32 -10.67 -23.61
CA LEU A 22 -2.23 -11.94 -22.89
C LEU A 22 -3.10 -12.01 -21.63
N THR A 23 -3.68 -10.90 -21.17
CA THR A 23 -4.48 -10.84 -19.95
C THR A 23 -6.00 -10.87 -20.17
N ASN A 24 -6.48 -11.05 -21.41
CA ASN A 24 -7.89 -11.31 -21.70
C ASN A 24 -8.32 -12.76 -21.40
N PHE A 25 -7.59 -13.49 -20.56
CA PHE A 25 -8.15 -14.62 -19.85
C PHE A 25 -8.89 -14.09 -18.61
N ALA A 26 -10.07 -13.55 -18.81
CA ALA A 26 -11.11 -13.59 -17.81
C ALA A 26 -11.30 -15.09 -17.51
N ILE A 27 -10.65 -15.58 -16.46
CA ILE A 27 -10.97 -16.89 -15.94
C ILE A 27 -12.42 -16.77 -15.48
N ASP A 28 -13.32 -17.29 -16.29
CA ASP A 28 -14.71 -17.46 -15.91
C ASP A 28 -14.75 -18.34 -14.66
N THR A 29 -14.81 -17.74 -13.49
CA THR A 29 -14.88 -18.41 -12.20
C THR A 29 -16.32 -18.85 -11.89
N THR A 30 -17.23 -18.70 -12.83
CA THR A 30 -18.58 -19.23 -12.76
C THR A 30 -18.55 -20.72 -13.06
N SER A 31 -18.44 -21.56 -12.05
CA SER A 31 -18.81 -22.96 -12.19
C SER A 31 -20.35 -23.03 -12.22
N ARG A 32 -20.95 -22.93 -13.41
CA ARG A 32 -22.31 -23.41 -13.62
C ARG A 32 -22.30 -24.91 -13.42
N VAL A 33 -22.74 -25.34 -12.27
CA VAL A 33 -23.12 -26.73 -12.06
C VAL A 33 -24.65 -26.71 -12.13
N GLU A 34 -25.22 -27.19 -13.23
CA GLU A 34 -26.62 -27.57 -13.27
C GLU A 34 -26.77 -28.73 -12.29
N LEU A 35 -27.14 -28.41 -11.06
CA LEU A 35 -27.49 -29.38 -10.05
C LEU A 35 -29.00 -29.59 -10.19
N SER A 36 -29.40 -30.70 -10.77
CA SER A 36 -30.75 -31.21 -10.70
C SER A 36 -31.02 -31.69 -9.25
N GLY A 37 -31.36 -30.79 -8.41
CA GLY A 37 -31.94 -31.09 -7.10
C GLY A 37 -33.35 -30.55 -7.14
N ASP A 38 -34.30 -31.37 -6.79
CA ASP A 38 -35.70 -31.23 -7.09
C ASP A 38 -36.39 -29.95 -6.58
N ILE A 39 -35.80 -29.16 -5.70
CA ILE A 39 -36.41 -27.97 -5.07
C ILE A 39 -35.77 -26.65 -5.55
N PHE A 40 -34.50 -26.68 -5.95
CA PHE A 40 -33.78 -25.48 -6.36
C PHE A 40 -33.36 -25.52 -7.81
N LYS A 41 -33.76 -24.52 -8.61
CA LYS A 41 -33.38 -24.33 -10.02
C LYS A 41 -32.37 -23.21 -10.20
N ASN A 42 -31.62 -23.22 -11.28
CA ASN A 42 -30.63 -22.16 -11.65
C ASN A 42 -29.65 -21.82 -10.50
N ILE A 43 -29.19 -22.81 -9.80
CA ILE A 43 -28.28 -22.63 -8.67
C ILE A 43 -26.90 -22.26 -9.19
N ASN A 44 -26.37 -21.12 -8.70
CA ASN A 44 -25.05 -20.65 -9.06
C ASN A 44 -24.30 -20.14 -7.83
N ALA A 45 -22.97 -20.21 -7.87
CA ALA A 45 -22.10 -19.62 -6.86
C ALA A 45 -20.92 -18.96 -7.53
N LYS A 46 -20.79 -17.66 -7.36
CA LYS A 46 -19.69 -16.83 -7.85
C LYS A 46 -18.78 -16.47 -6.70
N GLY A 47 -17.52 -16.91 -6.75
CA GLY A 47 -16.53 -16.51 -5.77
C GLY A 47 -16.20 -15.02 -5.93
N ILE A 48 -16.17 -14.31 -4.81
CA ILE A 48 -15.68 -12.93 -4.68
C ILE A 48 -14.45 -12.92 -3.77
N ILE A 49 -13.82 -11.76 -3.60
CA ILE A 49 -12.70 -11.63 -2.67
C ILE A 49 -13.22 -11.86 -1.25
N SER A 50 -12.62 -12.83 -0.54
CA SER A 50 -13.00 -13.22 0.83
C SER A 50 -14.47 -13.62 1.01
N GLY A 51 -15.12 -14.15 -0.05
CA GLY A 51 -16.50 -14.55 0.03
C GLY A 51 -17.05 -15.23 -1.21
N ALA A 52 -18.36 -15.39 -1.24
CA ALA A 52 -19.08 -15.87 -2.41
C ALA A 52 -20.49 -15.24 -2.49
N GLU A 53 -20.97 -15.06 -3.69
CA GLU A 53 -22.34 -14.67 -4.00
C GLU A 53 -23.05 -15.88 -4.58
N PHE A 54 -24.15 -16.25 -3.96
CA PHE A 54 -24.98 -17.39 -4.33
C PHE A 54 -26.28 -16.88 -4.94
N SER A 55 -26.77 -17.57 -5.96
CA SER A 55 -28.07 -17.28 -6.58
C SER A 55 -28.80 -18.58 -6.86
N TRP A 56 -30.12 -18.55 -6.75
CA TRP A 56 -31.03 -19.70 -6.95
C TRP A 56 -32.44 -19.24 -7.27
N LEU A 57 -33.24 -20.19 -7.74
CA LEU A 57 -34.69 -20.07 -7.80
C LEU A 57 -35.30 -21.24 -7.05
N VAL A 58 -36.37 -21.03 -6.29
CA VAL A 58 -37.14 -22.08 -5.62
C VAL A 58 -38.18 -22.60 -6.63
N ASP A 59 -38.28 -23.92 -6.76
CA ASP A 59 -39.27 -24.59 -7.57
C ASP A 59 -40.49 -24.98 -6.73
N TYR A 60 -41.48 -24.12 -6.72
CA TYR A 60 -42.70 -24.32 -5.95
C TYR A 60 -43.60 -25.43 -6.50
N ASP A 61 -43.28 -26.00 -7.68
CA ASP A 61 -43.98 -27.20 -8.18
C ASP A 61 -43.54 -28.48 -7.43
N GLN A 62 -42.41 -28.42 -6.73
CA GLN A 62 -41.86 -29.57 -5.99
C GLN A 62 -42.07 -29.46 -4.47
N ILE A 63 -42.44 -28.29 -3.95
CA ILE A 63 -42.66 -28.05 -2.53
C ILE A 63 -43.66 -26.91 -2.35
N ASP A 64 -44.74 -27.17 -1.65
CA ASP A 64 -45.86 -26.23 -1.50
C ASP A 64 -45.49 -24.95 -0.77
N ASN A 65 -44.53 -25.00 0.14
CA ASN A 65 -44.08 -23.83 0.89
C ASN A 65 -42.62 -24.00 1.36
N VAL A 66 -41.79 -22.97 1.19
CA VAL A 66 -40.46 -22.88 1.79
C VAL A 66 -40.37 -21.56 2.56
N GLU A 67 -40.26 -21.63 3.89
CA GLU A 67 -40.17 -20.43 4.70
C GLU A 67 -38.73 -19.85 4.70
N ASN A 68 -37.75 -20.74 4.82
CA ASN A 68 -36.37 -20.33 5.01
C ASN A 68 -35.36 -21.29 4.35
N ILE A 69 -34.23 -20.76 3.96
CA ILE A 69 -33.14 -21.47 3.28
C ILE A 69 -31.85 -21.31 4.09
N ILE A 70 -30.97 -22.28 3.99
CA ILE A 70 -29.61 -22.24 4.55
C ILE A 70 -28.58 -22.73 3.55
N ILE A 71 -27.41 -22.10 3.54
CA ILE A 71 -26.27 -22.50 2.72
C ILE A 71 -25.21 -23.10 3.66
N GLN A 72 -24.78 -24.33 3.36
CA GLN A 72 -23.60 -24.89 4.02
C GLN A 72 -22.42 -24.90 3.08
N TYR A 73 -21.22 -24.60 3.61
CA TYR A 73 -19.99 -24.54 2.83
C TYR A 73 -18.78 -24.99 3.65
N GLN A 74 -17.77 -25.54 2.97
CA GLN A 74 -16.49 -25.89 3.60
C GLN A 74 -15.34 -25.76 2.60
N LYS A 75 -14.11 -25.59 3.08
CA LYS A 75 -12.92 -25.69 2.23
C LYS A 75 -12.78 -27.10 1.67
N LYS A 76 -12.42 -27.22 0.40
CA LYS A 76 -12.28 -28.52 -0.28
C LYS A 76 -11.22 -29.42 0.37
N VAL A 77 -10.22 -28.84 1.04
CA VAL A 77 -9.11 -29.56 1.71
C VAL A 77 -9.58 -30.19 3.03
N GLU A 78 -10.58 -29.64 3.69
CA GLU A 78 -11.12 -30.08 4.97
C GLU A 78 -12.17 -31.20 4.73
N LYS A 79 -11.74 -32.39 4.29
CA LYS A 79 -12.65 -33.50 4.01
C LYS A 79 -13.45 -33.89 5.27
N GLY A 80 -14.73 -33.53 5.31
CA GLY A 80 -15.72 -34.10 6.24
C GLY A 80 -15.77 -33.51 7.66
N LYS A 81 -14.91 -32.57 8.03
CA LYS A 81 -14.93 -31.85 9.30
C LYS A 81 -14.94 -30.35 9.04
N GLY A 82 -15.91 -29.62 9.63
CA GLY A 82 -15.89 -28.16 9.59
C GLY A 82 -16.82 -27.52 8.57
N TRP A 83 -18.01 -28.07 8.33
CA TRP A 83 -19.05 -27.36 7.61
C TRP A 83 -19.44 -26.09 8.35
N LYS A 84 -19.40 -24.97 7.63
CA LYS A 84 -19.92 -23.68 8.08
C LYS A 84 -21.29 -23.43 7.45
N TYR A 85 -22.11 -22.66 8.14
CA TYR A 85 -23.49 -22.38 7.72
C TYR A 85 -23.67 -20.87 7.57
N SER A 86 -24.49 -20.47 6.59
CA SER A 86 -24.96 -19.11 6.48
C SER A 86 -25.94 -18.78 7.63
N PRO A 87 -26.22 -17.49 7.88
CA PRO A 87 -27.46 -17.11 8.53
C PRO A 87 -28.66 -17.70 7.79
N VAL A 88 -29.81 -17.79 8.49
CA VAL A 88 -31.05 -18.21 7.86
C VAL A 88 -31.51 -17.17 6.86
N ILE A 89 -31.83 -17.59 5.65
CA ILE A 89 -32.17 -16.75 4.50
C ILE A 89 -33.67 -16.92 4.24
N ASP A 90 -34.37 -15.81 4.04
CA ASP A 90 -35.78 -15.82 3.61
C ASP A 90 -35.91 -16.46 2.23
N SER A 91 -36.90 -17.34 2.05
CA SER A 91 -37.15 -18.05 0.79
C SER A 91 -37.47 -17.13 -0.39
N LYS A 92 -37.97 -15.92 -0.11
CA LYS A 92 -38.19 -14.87 -1.15
C LYS A 92 -36.91 -14.32 -1.72
N SER A 93 -35.78 -14.54 -1.05
CA SER A 93 -34.47 -14.12 -1.55
C SER A 93 -34.01 -15.05 -2.67
N THR A 94 -33.61 -14.48 -3.79
CA THR A 94 -33.06 -15.21 -4.95
C THR A 94 -31.53 -15.19 -4.96
N SER A 95 -30.92 -14.46 -4.05
CA SER A 95 -29.44 -14.39 -3.89
C SER A 95 -29.05 -14.10 -2.46
N PHE A 96 -27.83 -14.51 -2.10
CA PHE A 96 -27.25 -14.23 -0.81
C PHE A 96 -25.71 -14.15 -0.90
N LYS A 97 -25.11 -13.18 -0.20
CA LYS A 97 -23.68 -12.98 -0.15
C LYS A 97 -23.12 -13.44 1.19
N ILE A 98 -22.13 -14.32 1.16
CA ILE A 98 -21.38 -14.75 2.36
C ILE A 98 -20.00 -14.12 2.30
N GLU A 99 -19.60 -13.43 3.36
CA GLU A 99 -18.29 -12.82 3.56
C GLU A 99 -17.48 -13.56 4.63
N GLY A 100 -16.19 -13.22 4.79
CA GLY A 100 -15.31 -13.84 5.79
C GLY A 100 -14.76 -15.21 5.38
N MET A 101 -14.77 -15.52 4.08
CA MET A 101 -14.10 -16.71 3.54
C MET A 101 -12.63 -16.41 3.21
N SER A 102 -11.75 -17.42 3.31
CA SER A 102 -10.35 -17.28 2.89
C SER A 102 -10.25 -17.05 1.39
N SER A 103 -9.46 -16.07 0.97
CA SER A 103 -9.27 -15.72 -0.44
C SER A 103 -8.44 -16.76 -1.19
N GLY A 104 -8.75 -16.95 -2.50
CA GLY A 104 -8.01 -17.87 -3.37
C GLY A 104 -8.25 -19.36 -3.13
N GLU A 105 -9.13 -19.72 -2.18
CA GLU A 105 -9.41 -21.07 -1.77
C GLU A 105 -10.57 -21.69 -2.56
N LYS A 106 -10.55 -23.02 -2.68
CA LYS A 106 -11.65 -23.78 -3.28
C LYS A 106 -12.61 -24.26 -2.20
N TYR A 107 -13.88 -23.98 -2.41
CA TYR A 107 -14.98 -24.37 -1.52
C TYR A 107 -15.91 -25.36 -2.19
N VAL A 108 -16.52 -26.20 -1.37
CA VAL A 108 -17.68 -27.03 -1.71
C VAL A 108 -18.85 -26.50 -0.93
N TRP A 109 -20.02 -26.42 -1.55
CA TRP A 109 -21.21 -25.89 -0.91
C TRP A 109 -22.48 -26.64 -1.33
N LYS A 110 -23.53 -26.47 -0.54
CA LYS A 110 -24.88 -26.94 -0.80
C LYS A 110 -25.88 -25.91 -0.29
N ILE A 111 -27.05 -25.87 -0.89
CA ILE A 111 -28.20 -25.10 -0.41
C ILE A 111 -29.28 -26.07 0.03
N GLY A 112 -30.00 -25.73 1.08
CA GLY A 112 -31.03 -26.62 1.62
C GLY A 112 -32.15 -25.91 2.37
N CYS A 113 -33.28 -26.62 2.52
CA CYS A 113 -34.45 -26.25 3.30
C CYS A 113 -34.97 -27.47 4.01
N LEU A 114 -35.94 -27.30 4.93
CA LEU A 114 -36.67 -28.41 5.53
C LEU A 114 -37.63 -29.05 4.50
N LYS A 115 -37.78 -30.37 4.55
CA LYS A 115 -38.60 -31.17 3.64
C LYS A 115 -40.07 -30.79 3.68
N ASP A 116 -40.57 -30.40 4.85
CA ASP A 116 -41.94 -29.91 5.09
C ASP A 116 -42.10 -28.41 4.78
N GLY A 117 -41.03 -27.75 4.35
CA GLY A 117 -41.02 -26.31 4.09
C GLY A 117 -41.08 -25.42 5.32
N SER A 118 -41.09 -25.98 6.52
CA SER A 118 -41.22 -25.22 7.78
C SER A 118 -39.96 -24.36 8.07
N ASP A 119 -40.08 -23.50 9.12
CA ASP A 119 -38.99 -22.58 9.52
C ASP A 119 -37.78 -23.36 10.08
N ILE A 120 -36.68 -23.31 9.35
CA ILE A 120 -35.40 -23.94 9.70
C ILE A 120 -34.84 -23.46 11.05
N LYS A 121 -35.28 -22.30 11.54
CA LYS A 121 -34.87 -21.76 12.86
C LYS A 121 -35.28 -22.68 14.01
N LYS A 122 -36.33 -23.45 13.82
CA LYS A 122 -36.84 -24.40 14.86
C LYS A 122 -35.86 -25.56 15.09
N VAL A 123 -35.04 -25.90 14.12
CA VAL A 123 -34.09 -27.02 14.16
C VAL A 123 -32.66 -26.60 14.32
N LEU A 124 -32.36 -25.29 14.44
CA LEU A 124 -31.03 -24.77 14.64
C LEU A 124 -30.59 -24.84 16.10
N LYS A 125 -29.47 -25.48 16.38
CA LYS A 125 -28.79 -25.44 17.66
C LYS A 125 -27.39 -24.84 17.44
N ASN A 126 -27.11 -23.67 18.05
CA ASN A 126 -25.87 -22.93 17.87
C ASN A 126 -25.54 -22.65 16.37
N GLY A 127 -26.56 -22.34 15.57
CA GLY A 127 -26.40 -22.09 14.14
C GLY A 127 -26.15 -23.33 13.26
N VAL A 128 -26.19 -24.53 13.83
CA VAL A 128 -26.04 -25.81 13.13
C VAL A 128 -27.37 -26.50 13.07
N PRO A 129 -27.90 -26.86 11.88
CA PRO A 129 -29.13 -27.66 11.76
C PRO A 129 -28.93 -29.04 12.34
N GLN A 130 -29.90 -29.49 13.16
CA GLN A 130 -29.90 -30.79 13.86
C GLN A 130 -30.91 -31.79 13.29
N SER A 131 -31.65 -31.43 12.25
CA SER A 131 -32.67 -32.29 11.65
C SER A 131 -32.15 -33.13 10.52
N GLU A 132 -32.56 -34.40 10.43
CA GLU A 132 -32.38 -35.29 9.30
C GLU A 132 -33.32 -34.96 8.13
N ASP A 133 -34.37 -34.15 8.36
CA ASP A 133 -35.35 -33.74 7.38
C ASP A 133 -34.90 -32.60 6.45
N LEU A 134 -33.64 -32.23 6.49
CA LEU A 134 -33.06 -31.26 5.55
C LEU A 134 -32.84 -31.86 4.18
N VAL A 135 -33.45 -31.24 3.20
CA VAL A 135 -33.22 -31.54 1.78
C VAL A 135 -32.12 -30.61 1.26
N TRP A 136 -31.07 -31.22 0.74
CA TRP A 136 -29.93 -30.51 0.22
C TRP A 136 -29.84 -30.61 -1.30
N SER A 137 -29.56 -29.49 -1.99
CA SER A 137 -29.14 -29.50 -3.38
C SER A 137 -27.87 -30.33 -3.61
N GLY A 138 -27.57 -30.73 -4.82
CA GLY A 138 -26.29 -31.36 -5.16
C GLY A 138 -25.09 -30.49 -4.74
N LYS A 139 -23.89 -31.08 -4.72
CA LYS A 139 -22.66 -30.37 -4.32
C LYS A 139 -22.18 -29.42 -5.41
N GLY A 140 -22.15 -28.13 -5.11
CA GLY A 140 -21.50 -27.12 -5.95
C GLY A 140 -20.05 -26.90 -5.52
N LYS A 141 -19.28 -26.31 -6.41
CA LYS A 141 -17.89 -25.91 -6.16
C LYS A 141 -17.71 -24.49 -6.65
N PHE A 142 -16.97 -23.68 -5.92
CA PHE A 142 -16.51 -22.37 -6.36
C PHE A 142 -15.11 -22.13 -5.83
N LYS A 143 -14.46 -21.08 -6.34
CA LYS A 143 -13.17 -20.61 -5.84
C LYS A 143 -13.32 -19.13 -5.51
N THR A 144 -12.93 -18.75 -4.30
CA THR A 144 -12.82 -17.33 -3.95
C THR A 144 -11.74 -16.67 -4.79
N LEU A 145 -11.93 -15.41 -5.15
CA LEU A 145 -10.90 -14.65 -5.84
C LEU A 145 -9.69 -14.47 -4.93
N ARG A 146 -8.50 -14.49 -5.50
CA ARG A 146 -7.30 -14.16 -4.75
C ARG A 146 -7.32 -12.67 -4.43
N ASP A 147 -7.07 -12.34 -3.18
CA ASP A 147 -6.96 -10.95 -2.75
C ASP A 147 -5.71 -10.27 -3.36
N TRP A 148 -4.65 -11.06 -3.56
CA TRP A 148 -3.44 -10.67 -4.28
C TRP A 148 -3.38 -11.34 -5.65
N GLY A 149 -3.58 -10.54 -6.70
CA GLY A 149 -3.35 -10.92 -8.09
C GLY A 149 -2.59 -9.80 -8.81
N LEU A 150 -2.22 -10.03 -10.06
CA LEU A 150 -1.54 -9.05 -10.91
C LEU A 150 -2.27 -7.69 -10.90
N TYR A 151 -3.59 -7.69 -10.91
CA TYR A 151 -4.39 -6.47 -10.85
C TYR A 151 -4.11 -5.64 -9.59
N LYS A 152 -4.18 -6.26 -8.41
CA LYS A 152 -3.91 -5.57 -7.13
C LYS A 152 -2.47 -5.08 -7.04
N PHE A 153 -1.52 -5.88 -7.54
CA PHE A 153 -0.11 -5.47 -7.64
C PHE A 153 0.06 -4.24 -8.55
N LEU A 154 -0.61 -4.21 -9.71
CA LEU A 154 -0.58 -3.05 -10.60
C LEU A 154 -1.26 -1.82 -9.98
N VAL A 155 -2.37 -2.02 -9.25
CA VAL A 155 -3.02 -0.93 -8.49
C VAL A 155 -2.09 -0.40 -7.40
N LEU A 156 -1.37 -1.27 -6.69
CA LEU A 156 -0.37 -0.88 -5.69
C LEU A 156 0.73 -0.01 -6.33
N LEU A 157 1.31 -0.46 -7.44
CA LEU A 157 2.32 0.29 -8.17
C LEU A 157 1.78 1.63 -8.70
N GLY A 158 0.56 1.64 -9.24
CA GLY A 158 -0.11 2.85 -9.71
C GLY A 158 -0.39 3.85 -8.60
N SER A 159 -0.82 3.35 -7.45
CA SER A 159 -1.07 4.17 -6.25
C SER A 159 0.22 4.80 -5.71
N LEU A 160 1.30 4.01 -5.67
CA LEU A 160 2.62 4.50 -5.29
C LEU A 160 3.13 5.53 -6.30
N GLY A 161 2.94 5.27 -7.60
CA GLY A 161 3.25 6.23 -8.67
C GLY A 161 2.48 7.55 -8.52
N LEU A 162 1.19 7.48 -8.21
CA LEU A 162 0.35 8.65 -7.98
C LEU A 162 0.80 9.44 -6.73
N PHE A 163 1.14 8.74 -5.65
CA PHE A 163 1.70 9.34 -4.43
C PHE A 163 3.01 10.10 -4.74
N ILE A 164 3.96 9.46 -5.44
CA ILE A 164 5.23 10.07 -5.84
C ILE A 164 5.01 11.26 -6.77
N PHE A 165 4.10 11.15 -7.74
CA PHE A 165 3.76 12.23 -8.66
C PHE A 165 3.15 13.42 -7.93
N GLY A 166 2.20 13.19 -7.02
CA GLY A 166 1.60 14.23 -6.19
C GLY A 166 2.64 14.93 -5.33
N MET A 167 3.55 14.18 -4.70
CA MET A 167 4.64 14.72 -3.91
C MET A 167 5.59 15.58 -4.78
N LYS A 168 5.94 15.13 -5.97
CA LYS A 168 6.77 15.88 -6.92
C LYS A 168 6.10 17.20 -7.32
N LEU A 169 4.83 17.14 -7.72
CA LEU A 169 4.08 18.33 -8.14
C LEU A 169 3.93 19.35 -6.98
N MET A 170 3.65 18.86 -5.77
CA MET A 170 3.61 19.68 -4.55
C MET A 170 4.96 20.36 -4.31
N SER A 171 6.05 19.61 -4.37
CA SER A 171 7.42 20.08 -4.19
C SER A 171 7.79 21.17 -5.21
N GLU A 172 7.57 20.92 -6.50
CA GLU A 172 7.84 21.88 -7.57
C GLU A 172 7.03 23.16 -7.39
N GLY A 173 5.76 23.05 -7.00
CA GLY A 173 4.89 24.19 -6.70
C GLY A 173 5.39 25.02 -5.52
N LEU A 174 5.79 24.38 -4.42
CA LEU A 174 6.38 25.04 -3.26
C LEU A 174 7.69 25.75 -3.61
N GLN A 175 8.58 25.08 -4.36
CA GLN A 175 9.84 25.65 -4.82
C GLN A 175 9.60 26.89 -5.70
N GLN A 176 8.68 26.81 -6.65
CA GLN A 176 8.31 27.93 -7.54
C GLN A 176 7.75 29.12 -6.75
N SER A 177 6.92 28.85 -5.73
CA SER A 177 6.32 29.88 -4.89
C SER A 177 7.33 30.50 -3.93
N ALA A 178 8.27 29.71 -3.41
CA ALA A 178 9.26 30.07 -2.40
C ALA A 178 10.65 30.41 -2.98
N ALA A 179 10.80 30.59 -4.29
CA ALA A 179 12.11 30.70 -4.97
C ALA A 179 13.06 31.75 -4.33
N GLY A 180 12.53 32.91 -3.90
CA GLY A 180 13.32 33.94 -3.23
C GLY A 180 13.76 33.52 -1.81
N GLY A 181 12.90 32.82 -1.07
CA GLY A 181 13.20 32.28 0.26
C GLY A 181 14.22 31.15 0.20
N LEU A 182 14.07 30.23 -0.76
CA LEU A 182 14.98 29.12 -0.97
C LEU A 182 16.41 29.63 -1.26
N ARG A 183 16.56 30.63 -2.12
CA ARG A 183 17.86 31.26 -2.41
C ARG A 183 18.50 31.86 -1.16
N LYS A 184 17.71 32.48 -0.27
CA LYS A 184 18.19 33.03 1.00
C LYS A 184 18.61 31.93 1.98
N ILE A 185 17.87 30.82 2.04
CA ILE A 185 18.21 29.65 2.86
C ILE A 185 19.54 29.05 2.37
N LEU A 186 19.69 28.86 1.04
CA LEU A 186 20.93 28.36 0.42
C LEU A 186 22.14 29.23 0.78
N SER A 187 22.00 30.54 0.75
CA SER A 187 23.10 31.47 1.12
C SER A 187 23.47 31.39 2.61
N SER A 188 22.60 30.89 3.49
CA SER A 188 22.89 30.74 4.91
C SER A 188 23.66 29.46 5.25
N MET A 189 23.72 28.48 4.33
CA MET A 189 24.43 27.19 4.54
C MET A 189 25.92 27.38 4.81
N THR A 190 26.53 28.40 4.23
CA THR A 190 27.96 28.69 4.32
C THR A 190 28.39 29.43 5.60
N ARG A 191 27.47 29.72 6.50
CA ARG A 191 27.75 30.59 7.65
C ARG A 191 28.29 29.83 8.87
N ASN A 192 27.73 28.66 9.20
CA ASN A 192 28.25 27.72 10.17
C ASN A 192 27.49 26.38 10.09
N ARG A 193 28.05 25.33 10.75
CA ARG A 193 27.47 23.97 10.76
C ARG A 193 26.05 23.88 11.30
N TYR A 194 25.67 24.68 12.31
CA TYR A 194 24.34 24.66 12.91
C TYR A 194 23.30 25.26 11.96
N LEU A 195 23.66 26.36 11.30
CA LEU A 195 22.83 26.92 10.24
C LEU A 195 22.74 25.98 9.03
N GLY A 196 23.79 25.20 8.77
CA GLY A 196 23.77 24.10 7.81
C GLY A 196 22.67 23.07 8.13
N VAL A 197 22.56 22.60 9.38
CA VAL A 197 21.51 21.67 9.83
C VAL A 197 20.12 22.30 9.63
N LEU A 198 19.92 23.54 10.09
CA LEU A 198 18.64 24.23 9.92
C LEU A 198 18.30 24.44 8.43
N SER A 199 19.28 24.78 7.62
CA SER A 199 19.08 24.96 6.18
C SER A 199 18.73 23.63 5.49
N GLY A 200 19.43 22.56 5.78
CA GLY A 200 19.14 21.20 5.28
C GLY A 200 17.74 20.72 5.66
N PHE A 201 17.34 20.95 6.92
CA PHE A 201 15.99 20.68 7.40
C PHE A 201 14.95 21.47 6.61
N LEU A 202 15.09 22.80 6.52
CA LEU A 202 14.11 23.66 5.85
C LEU A 202 14.01 23.38 4.36
N ILE A 203 15.15 23.14 3.68
CA ILE A 203 15.15 22.82 2.26
C ILE A 203 14.44 21.48 2.04
N THR A 204 14.78 20.44 2.81
CA THR A 204 14.15 19.12 2.66
C THR A 204 12.66 19.16 2.99
N ALA A 205 12.25 19.89 4.04
CA ALA A 205 10.86 20.09 4.38
C ALA A 205 10.07 20.79 3.27
N LEU A 206 10.66 21.78 2.60
CA LEU A 206 10.05 22.48 1.47
C LEU A 206 10.07 21.68 0.17
N VAL A 207 11.24 21.07 -0.14
CA VAL A 207 11.45 20.30 -1.37
C VAL A 207 10.82 18.91 -1.26
N GLN A 208 10.53 18.42 -0.05
CA GLN A 208 10.02 17.08 0.24
C GLN A 208 10.88 15.96 -0.38
N SER A 209 12.20 16.22 -0.51
CA SER A 209 13.17 15.27 -1.08
C SER A 209 14.55 15.47 -0.44
N SER A 210 14.90 14.56 0.46
CA SER A 210 16.25 14.52 1.05
C SER A 210 17.31 14.14 0.01
N SER A 211 16.96 13.27 -0.94
CA SER A 211 17.86 12.91 -2.04
C SER A 211 18.23 14.12 -2.90
N ALA A 212 17.26 14.97 -3.27
CA ALA A 212 17.54 16.20 -4.02
C ALA A 212 18.42 17.15 -3.21
N THR A 213 18.16 17.32 -1.91
CA THR A 213 18.94 18.18 -1.01
C THR A 213 20.37 17.67 -0.88
N THR A 214 20.58 16.36 -0.71
CA THR A 214 21.93 15.77 -0.55
C THR A 214 22.72 15.78 -1.86
N VAL A 215 22.09 15.46 -2.99
CA VAL A 215 22.74 15.56 -4.32
C VAL A 215 23.15 17.01 -4.64
N MET A 216 22.28 17.98 -4.34
CA MET A 216 22.61 19.40 -4.47
C MET A 216 23.78 19.78 -3.56
N THR A 217 23.81 19.31 -2.33
CA THR A 217 24.89 19.55 -1.37
C THR A 217 26.22 18.97 -1.87
N VAL A 218 26.23 17.72 -2.35
CA VAL A 218 27.40 17.09 -3.00
C VAL A 218 27.89 17.92 -4.18
N SER A 219 26.97 18.43 -5.01
CA SER A 219 27.30 19.28 -6.15
C SER A 219 27.95 20.61 -5.73
N PHE A 220 27.47 21.23 -4.65
CA PHE A 220 28.07 22.46 -4.11
C PHE A 220 29.46 22.21 -3.51
N VAL A 221 29.67 21.08 -2.85
CA VAL A 221 31.01 20.68 -2.39
C VAL A 221 31.93 20.45 -3.58
N ASN A 222 31.44 19.79 -4.63
CA ASN A 222 32.20 19.57 -5.86
C ASN A 222 32.62 20.88 -6.56
N ALA A 223 31.74 21.89 -6.50
CA ALA A 223 31.99 23.23 -7.04
C ALA A 223 32.82 24.13 -6.12
N GLY A 224 33.21 23.66 -4.93
CA GLY A 224 33.93 24.46 -3.94
C GLY A 224 33.09 25.54 -3.24
N LEU A 225 31.76 25.48 -3.38
CA LEU A 225 30.82 26.43 -2.77
C LEU A 225 30.51 26.10 -1.30
N LEU A 226 30.72 24.85 -0.90
CA LEU A 226 30.55 24.36 0.47
C LEU A 226 31.80 23.60 0.91
N THR A 227 32.18 23.79 2.15
CA THR A 227 33.18 22.95 2.81
C THR A 227 32.59 21.61 3.21
N LEU A 228 33.43 20.63 3.50
CA LEU A 228 33.01 19.33 3.96
C LEU A 228 32.23 19.41 5.28
N LEU A 229 32.66 20.30 6.19
CA LEU A 229 32.01 20.49 7.50
C LEU A 229 30.62 21.09 7.38
N GLU A 230 30.43 22.08 6.52
CA GLU A 230 29.14 22.71 6.24
C GLU A 230 28.18 21.72 5.56
N SER A 231 28.68 20.96 4.60
CA SER A 231 27.90 19.93 3.91
C SER A 231 27.40 18.84 4.85
N SER A 232 28.20 18.45 5.85
CA SER A 232 27.77 17.47 6.84
C SER A 232 26.57 17.97 7.65
N GLY A 233 26.56 19.24 8.07
CA GLY A 233 25.40 19.85 8.72
C GLY A 233 24.16 19.82 7.85
N VAL A 234 24.27 20.21 6.58
CA VAL A 234 23.13 20.19 5.64
C VAL A 234 22.57 18.78 5.46
N MET A 235 23.43 17.76 5.35
CA MET A 235 22.99 16.37 5.20
C MET A 235 22.29 15.84 6.44
N MET A 236 22.78 16.15 7.65
CA MET A 236 22.10 15.82 8.90
C MET A 236 20.73 16.50 8.98
N GLY A 237 20.66 17.78 8.60
CA GLY A 237 19.40 18.52 8.52
C GLY A 237 18.42 17.92 7.51
N ALA A 238 18.90 17.47 6.36
CA ALA A 238 18.08 16.82 5.34
C ALA A 238 17.41 15.54 5.86
N ASN A 239 18.12 14.72 6.64
CA ASN A 239 17.54 13.56 7.30
C ASN A 239 16.39 13.94 8.25
N ILE A 240 16.60 14.96 9.09
CA ILE A 240 15.56 15.47 9.99
C ILE A 240 14.37 15.98 9.17
N GLY A 241 14.61 16.70 8.05
CA GLY A 241 13.57 17.22 7.17
C GLY A 241 12.66 16.15 6.56
N THR A 242 13.18 14.95 6.33
CA THR A 242 12.40 13.80 5.84
C THR A 242 11.30 13.39 6.82
N THR A 243 11.48 13.60 8.12
CA THR A 243 10.47 13.25 9.13
C THR A 243 9.16 14.03 8.93
N ILE A 244 9.21 15.23 8.34
CA ILE A 244 8.01 16.02 8.00
C ILE A 244 7.10 15.23 7.07
N THR A 245 7.64 14.49 6.09
CA THR A 245 6.84 13.62 5.22
C THR A 245 6.13 12.51 6.03
N GLY A 246 6.84 11.89 6.96
CA GLY A 246 6.24 10.87 7.86
C GLY A 246 5.09 11.44 8.70
N TRP A 247 5.25 12.65 9.24
CA TRP A 247 4.18 13.36 9.97
C TRP A 247 3.00 13.69 9.07
N LEU A 248 3.25 14.18 7.85
CA LEU A 248 2.17 14.46 6.87
C LEU A 248 1.38 13.19 6.54
N VAL A 249 2.05 12.08 6.26
CA VAL A 249 1.41 10.80 5.97
C VAL A 249 0.61 10.30 7.18
N SER A 250 1.21 10.29 8.36
CA SER A 250 0.58 9.77 9.57
C SER A 250 -0.63 10.60 10.00
N LEU A 251 -0.49 11.93 10.11
CA LEU A 251 -1.55 12.80 10.59
C LEU A 251 -2.65 12.99 9.55
N PHE A 252 -2.27 13.40 8.34
CA PHE A 252 -3.23 13.79 7.32
C PHE A 252 -3.69 12.64 6.43
N GLY A 253 -2.86 11.61 6.27
CA GLY A 253 -3.23 10.43 5.50
C GLY A 253 -4.08 9.43 6.28
N PHE A 254 -3.70 9.16 7.52
CA PHE A 254 -4.32 8.10 8.30
C PHE A 254 -5.31 8.59 9.35
N LYS A 255 -4.93 9.60 10.15
CA LYS A 255 -5.80 10.09 11.23
C LYS A 255 -6.95 10.95 10.71
N ILE A 256 -6.71 11.85 9.75
CA ILE A 256 -7.72 12.78 9.20
C ILE A 256 -8.32 12.26 7.88
N SER A 257 -7.65 11.31 7.20
CA SER A 257 -8.07 10.76 5.91
C SER A 257 -8.35 11.81 4.83
N LEU A 258 -7.39 12.74 4.62
CA LEU A 258 -7.52 13.83 3.64
C LEU A 258 -7.75 13.34 2.20
N SER A 259 -7.53 12.06 1.92
CA SER A 259 -7.87 11.45 0.62
C SER A 259 -9.32 11.70 0.22
N SER A 260 -10.25 11.67 1.18
CA SER A 260 -11.67 11.94 0.93
C SER A 260 -11.97 13.39 0.53
N TYR A 261 -11.09 14.33 0.88
CA TYR A 261 -11.22 15.75 0.59
C TYR A 261 -10.36 16.21 -0.59
N SER A 262 -9.61 15.30 -1.21
CA SER A 262 -8.65 15.65 -2.27
C SER A 262 -9.28 16.37 -3.44
N LEU A 263 -10.49 16.01 -3.86
CA LEU A 263 -11.21 16.69 -4.95
C LEU A 263 -11.54 18.16 -4.61
N ILE A 264 -11.78 18.47 -3.33
CA ILE A 264 -12.03 19.86 -2.88
C ILE A 264 -10.76 20.69 -3.06
N PHE A 265 -9.59 20.16 -2.67
CA PHE A 265 -8.32 20.85 -2.90
C PHE A 265 -8.04 21.06 -4.39
N ILE A 266 -8.37 20.10 -5.26
CA ILE A 266 -8.25 20.24 -6.71
C ILE A 266 -9.19 21.32 -7.22
N ALA A 267 -10.43 21.39 -6.73
CA ALA A 267 -11.41 22.41 -7.12
C ALA A 267 -10.92 23.85 -6.81
N PHE A 268 -10.18 24.03 -5.73
CA PHE A 268 -9.54 25.33 -5.41
C PHE A 268 -8.23 25.55 -6.17
N GLY A 269 -7.43 24.51 -6.36
CA GLY A 269 -6.13 24.61 -7.01
C GLY A 269 -6.23 24.79 -8.53
N ALA A 270 -7.17 24.10 -9.20
CA ALA A 270 -7.25 24.10 -10.66
C ALA A 270 -7.54 25.51 -11.24
N PRO A 271 -8.46 26.32 -10.74
CA PRO A 271 -8.66 27.69 -11.25
C PRO A 271 -7.41 28.57 -11.13
N LEU A 272 -6.61 28.37 -10.08
CA LEU A 272 -5.38 29.16 -9.87
C LEU A 272 -4.30 28.87 -10.93
N MET A 273 -4.33 27.72 -11.59
CA MET A 273 -3.41 27.40 -12.68
C MET A 273 -3.57 28.32 -13.90
N PHE A 274 -4.78 28.83 -14.12
CA PHE A 274 -5.08 29.72 -15.24
C PHE A 274 -4.69 31.20 -14.97
N MET A 275 -4.27 31.53 -13.76
CA MET A 275 -3.80 32.87 -13.42
C MET A 275 -2.41 33.14 -14.00
N ALA A 276 -2.18 34.37 -14.49
CA ALA A 276 -0.97 34.72 -15.22
C ALA A 276 0.31 34.75 -14.36
N LYS A 277 0.21 34.95 -13.04
CA LYS A 277 1.36 35.13 -12.14
C LYS A 277 2.01 33.80 -11.79
N ASN A 278 3.30 33.63 -12.10
CA ASN A 278 4.08 32.41 -11.83
C ASN A 278 4.03 31.96 -10.36
N LYS A 279 4.06 32.88 -9.42
CA LYS A 279 3.95 32.56 -7.98
C LYS A 279 2.61 31.92 -7.62
N VAL A 280 1.51 32.38 -8.24
CA VAL A 280 0.16 31.84 -8.03
C VAL A 280 0.07 30.43 -8.65
N LYS A 281 0.63 30.25 -9.84
CA LYS A 281 0.73 28.91 -10.46
C LYS A 281 1.52 27.93 -9.60
N GLY A 282 2.58 28.39 -8.93
CA GLY A 282 3.32 27.58 -7.97
C GLY A 282 2.42 27.11 -6.81
N TRP A 283 1.64 27.99 -6.21
CA TRP A 283 0.68 27.60 -5.18
C TRP A 283 -0.41 26.67 -5.72
N ALA A 284 -0.91 26.88 -6.94
CA ALA A 284 -1.84 25.97 -7.59
C ALA A 284 -1.26 24.55 -7.70
N ASN A 285 -0.03 24.42 -8.20
CA ASN A 285 0.68 23.15 -8.30
C ASN A 285 0.89 22.52 -6.92
N ALA A 286 1.22 23.32 -5.90
CA ALA A 286 1.39 22.80 -4.54
C ALA A 286 0.09 22.24 -3.97
N ILE A 287 -1.04 22.93 -4.14
CA ILE A 287 -2.36 22.50 -3.67
C ILE A 287 -2.82 21.23 -4.42
N ILE A 288 -2.69 21.24 -5.74
CA ILE A 288 -3.07 20.08 -6.57
C ILE A 288 -2.16 18.88 -6.26
N GLY A 289 -0.85 19.11 -6.16
CA GLY A 289 0.11 18.08 -5.79
C GLY A 289 -0.19 17.47 -4.41
N PHE A 290 -0.54 18.29 -3.43
CA PHE A 290 -1.00 17.86 -2.11
C PHE A 290 -2.26 16.97 -2.21
N ALA A 291 -3.23 17.36 -3.00
CA ALA A 291 -4.45 16.59 -3.23
C ALA A 291 -4.14 15.22 -3.87
N ILE A 292 -3.34 15.22 -4.94
CA ILE A 292 -2.95 13.99 -5.65
C ILE A 292 -2.13 13.06 -4.75
N LEU A 293 -1.25 13.60 -3.91
CA LEU A 293 -0.47 12.84 -2.92
C LEU A 293 -1.41 12.06 -2.00
N PHE A 294 -2.42 12.73 -1.40
CA PHE A 294 -3.35 12.05 -0.50
C PHE A 294 -4.32 11.12 -1.22
N MET A 295 -4.71 11.41 -2.47
CA MET A 295 -5.42 10.44 -3.31
C MET A 295 -4.58 9.17 -3.52
N GLY A 296 -3.31 9.34 -3.90
CA GLY A 296 -2.38 8.22 -4.07
C GLY A 296 -2.23 7.40 -2.79
N LEU A 297 -2.13 8.06 -1.63
CA LEU A 297 -2.06 7.40 -0.33
C LEU A 297 -3.37 6.66 0.02
N GLY A 298 -4.53 7.22 -0.30
CA GLY A 298 -5.82 6.55 -0.16
C GLY A 298 -5.89 5.27 -1.00
N PHE A 299 -5.57 5.36 -2.29
CA PHE A 299 -5.52 4.20 -3.17
C PHE A 299 -4.44 3.18 -2.75
N LEU A 300 -3.30 3.63 -2.22
CA LEU A 300 -2.27 2.75 -1.67
C LEU A 300 -2.82 1.94 -0.48
N LYS A 301 -3.53 2.61 0.43
CA LYS A 301 -4.20 1.97 1.57
C LYS A 301 -5.22 0.93 1.12
N ASP A 302 -6.01 1.21 0.07
CA ASP A 302 -7.02 0.30 -0.45
C ASP A 302 -6.41 -0.84 -1.30
N ALA A 303 -5.24 -0.60 -1.90
CA ALA A 303 -4.52 -1.60 -2.68
C ALA A 303 -3.83 -2.65 -1.80
N VAL A 304 -3.35 -2.25 -0.61
CA VAL A 304 -2.75 -3.15 0.37
C VAL A 304 -3.85 -4.04 0.95
N PRO A 305 -3.76 -5.38 0.84
CA PRO A 305 -4.81 -6.28 1.29
C PRO A 305 -4.96 -6.31 2.80
N ASP A 306 -6.15 -6.63 3.25
CA ASP A 306 -6.39 -7.08 4.62
C ASP A 306 -5.94 -8.55 4.70
N LEU A 307 -4.79 -8.80 5.29
CA LEU A 307 -4.24 -10.15 5.41
C LEU A 307 -4.75 -10.80 6.70
N ASP A 308 -5.18 -12.06 6.58
CA ASP A 308 -5.50 -12.89 7.74
C ASP A 308 -4.22 -13.14 8.56
N ALA A 309 -4.34 -13.18 9.90
CA ALA A 309 -3.23 -13.49 10.81
C ALA A 309 -2.53 -14.83 10.45
N ASN A 310 -3.26 -15.74 9.81
CA ASN A 310 -2.75 -17.03 9.32
C ASN A 310 -2.13 -16.98 7.92
N SER A 311 -2.02 -15.80 7.30
CA SER A 311 -1.37 -15.69 5.99
C SER A 311 0.12 -15.95 6.11
N GLY A 312 0.72 -16.63 5.12
CA GLY A 312 2.16 -16.93 5.11
C GLY A 312 3.05 -15.69 5.19
N ILE A 313 2.54 -14.53 4.74
CA ILE A 313 3.23 -13.23 4.84
C ILE A 313 3.27 -12.76 6.30
N VAL A 314 2.13 -12.77 7.00
CA VAL A 314 2.08 -12.37 8.42
C VAL A 314 2.92 -13.34 9.26
N GLN A 315 2.82 -14.65 9.00
CA GLN A 315 3.64 -15.65 9.70
C GLN A 315 5.14 -15.45 9.46
N PHE A 316 5.55 -15.07 8.25
CA PHE A 316 6.94 -14.73 7.94
C PHE A 316 7.43 -13.56 8.82
N PHE A 317 6.64 -12.50 8.95
CA PHE A 317 7.02 -11.37 9.79
C PHE A 317 7.01 -11.71 11.29
N THR A 318 6.07 -12.55 11.75
CA THR A 318 5.99 -12.96 13.17
C THR A 318 7.10 -13.91 13.56
N GLN A 319 7.58 -14.81 12.67
CA GLN A 319 8.72 -15.67 12.96
C GLN A 319 10.01 -14.92 13.33
N PHE A 320 10.22 -13.73 12.74
CA PHE A 320 11.35 -12.89 13.10
C PHE A 320 11.16 -12.13 14.41
N SER A 321 9.95 -12.08 14.96
CA SER A 321 9.67 -11.49 16.28
C SER A 321 10.24 -12.36 17.41
N ASP A 322 10.41 -13.66 17.19
CA ASP A 322 10.99 -14.60 18.15
C ASP A 322 12.51 -14.42 18.34
N SER A 323 13.16 -13.74 17.39
CA SER A 323 14.58 -13.38 17.45
C SER A 323 14.74 -11.87 17.28
N PRO A 324 14.44 -11.05 18.30
CA PRO A 324 14.21 -9.62 18.13
C PRO A 324 15.43 -8.87 17.54
N PHE A 325 16.64 -9.26 17.85
CA PHE A 325 17.84 -8.60 17.35
C PHE A 325 18.11 -8.94 15.87
N ILE A 326 18.07 -10.23 15.53
CA ILE A 326 18.29 -10.71 14.14
C ILE A 326 17.16 -10.20 13.24
N GLY A 327 15.92 -10.24 13.74
CA GLY A 327 14.75 -9.71 13.04
C GLY A 327 14.91 -8.23 12.71
N ARG A 328 15.34 -7.40 13.66
CA ARG A 328 15.59 -5.96 13.43
C ARG A 328 16.61 -5.73 12.32
N ILE A 329 17.74 -6.46 12.35
CA ILE A 329 18.75 -6.35 11.28
C ILE A 329 18.17 -6.75 9.93
N ALA A 330 17.43 -7.86 9.85
CA ALA A 330 16.82 -8.31 8.61
C ALA A 330 15.85 -7.26 8.03
N PHE A 331 15.03 -6.63 8.88
CA PHE A 331 14.09 -5.61 8.44
C PHE A 331 14.76 -4.26 8.12
N VAL A 332 15.84 -3.90 8.80
CA VAL A 332 16.69 -2.77 8.38
C VAL A 332 17.27 -3.03 6.98
N LEU A 333 17.78 -4.22 6.70
CA LEU A 333 18.30 -4.58 5.37
C LEU A 333 17.17 -4.57 4.32
N LEU A 334 15.97 -5.06 4.66
CA LEU A 334 14.81 -5.03 3.77
C LEU A 334 14.39 -3.59 3.44
N GLY A 335 14.26 -2.72 4.44
CA GLY A 335 13.94 -1.30 4.25
C GLY A 335 15.01 -0.57 3.41
N THR A 336 16.29 -0.89 3.64
CA THR A 336 17.41 -0.40 2.83
C THR A 336 17.25 -0.80 1.37
N LEU A 337 16.98 -2.09 1.11
CA LEU A 337 16.80 -2.62 -0.24
C LEU A 337 15.59 -1.99 -0.95
N VAL A 338 14.45 -1.91 -0.24
CA VAL A 338 13.23 -1.27 -0.79
C VAL A 338 13.54 0.16 -1.22
N THR A 339 14.22 0.94 -0.39
CA THR A 339 14.53 2.34 -0.71
C THR A 339 15.54 2.47 -1.87
N ILE A 340 16.53 1.58 -1.95
CA ILE A 340 17.46 1.55 -3.10
C ILE A 340 16.70 1.27 -4.41
N VAL A 341 15.74 0.36 -4.40
CA VAL A 341 14.95 0.01 -5.59
C VAL A 341 13.95 1.11 -5.95
N VAL A 342 13.20 1.61 -4.97
CA VAL A 342 12.17 2.65 -5.17
C VAL A 342 12.78 4.03 -5.43
N GLN A 343 14.03 4.27 -5.00
CA GLN A 343 14.74 5.56 -5.11
C GLN A 343 14.02 6.73 -4.40
N SER A 344 13.13 6.42 -3.45
CA SER A 344 12.36 7.40 -2.70
C SER A 344 12.06 6.87 -1.29
N SER A 345 12.74 7.41 -0.30
CA SER A 345 12.48 7.07 1.11
C SER A 345 11.09 7.48 1.57
N SER A 346 10.57 8.61 1.06
CA SER A 346 9.20 9.05 1.40
C SER A 346 8.14 8.07 0.88
N ALA A 347 8.35 7.50 -0.31
CA ALA A 347 7.45 6.50 -0.88
C ALA A 347 7.57 5.15 -0.16
N ALA A 348 8.80 4.72 0.17
CA ALA A 348 9.04 3.53 0.98
C ALA A 348 8.37 3.67 2.36
N MET A 349 8.57 4.81 3.03
CA MET A 349 7.96 5.14 4.33
C MET A 349 6.42 5.11 4.26
N ALA A 350 5.81 5.69 3.21
CA ALA A 350 4.36 5.66 3.05
C ALA A 350 3.83 4.22 2.91
N LEU A 351 4.54 3.37 2.17
CA LEU A 351 4.21 1.95 2.05
C LEU A 351 4.36 1.23 3.40
N THR A 352 5.49 1.40 4.08
CA THR A 352 5.77 0.81 5.40
C THR A 352 4.72 1.23 6.43
N LEU A 353 4.40 2.53 6.53
CA LEU A 353 3.37 3.03 7.43
C LEU A 353 1.98 2.50 7.09
N THR A 354 1.68 2.31 5.80
CA THR A 354 0.41 1.70 5.37
C THR A 354 0.32 0.24 5.79
N MET A 355 1.42 -0.53 5.70
CA MET A 355 1.48 -1.92 6.14
C MET A 355 1.33 -2.04 7.66
N VAL A 356 1.91 -1.11 8.43
CA VAL A 356 1.73 -1.04 9.89
C VAL A 356 0.27 -0.70 10.23
N LEU A 357 -0.34 0.28 9.55
CA LEU A 357 -1.73 0.67 9.76
C LEU A 357 -2.71 -0.48 9.47
N LYS A 358 -2.39 -1.32 8.50
CA LYS A 358 -3.18 -2.50 8.11
C LYS A 358 -2.85 -3.74 8.96
N GLU A 359 -2.03 -3.59 10.00
CA GLU A 359 -1.61 -4.68 10.90
C GLU A 359 -0.93 -5.86 10.16
N ILE A 360 -0.40 -5.62 8.95
CA ILE A 360 0.34 -6.62 8.17
C ILE A 360 1.70 -6.87 8.80
N ILE A 361 2.34 -5.78 9.27
CA ILE A 361 3.59 -5.83 9.99
C ILE A 361 3.42 -5.15 11.36
N PRO A 362 4.03 -5.72 12.41
CA PRO A 362 4.08 -5.07 13.71
C PRO A 362 4.78 -3.71 13.66
N PHE A 363 4.45 -2.83 14.59
CA PHE A 363 5.07 -1.50 14.68
C PHE A 363 6.61 -1.55 14.76
N GLU A 364 7.15 -2.52 15.51
CA GLU A 364 8.60 -2.74 15.62
C GLU A 364 9.27 -3.05 14.29
N VAL A 365 8.62 -3.89 13.47
CA VAL A 365 9.08 -4.22 12.11
C VAL A 365 9.06 -2.99 11.23
N GLY A 366 7.97 -2.22 11.27
CA GLY A 366 7.85 -0.96 10.53
C GLY A 366 8.94 0.04 10.93
N ALA A 367 9.21 0.19 12.24
CA ALA A 367 10.26 1.06 12.74
C ALA A 367 11.65 0.61 12.27
N ALA A 368 11.95 -0.70 12.30
CA ALA A 368 13.20 -1.23 11.77
C ALA A 368 13.35 -1.00 10.25
N MET A 369 12.28 -1.17 9.47
CA MET A 369 12.28 -0.87 8.04
C MET A 369 12.58 0.61 7.77
N ILE A 370 11.94 1.54 8.50
CA ILE A 370 12.17 2.98 8.36
C ILE A 370 13.63 3.36 8.69
N LEU A 371 14.24 2.73 9.69
CA LEU A 371 15.67 2.89 9.95
C LEU A 371 16.50 2.44 8.73
N GLY A 372 16.15 1.34 8.10
CA GLY A 372 16.79 0.86 6.87
C GLY A 372 16.61 1.82 5.68
N GLU A 373 15.43 2.42 5.56
CA GLU A 373 15.12 3.40 4.51
C GLU A 373 16.04 4.62 4.58
N ASN A 374 16.45 5.04 5.79
CA ASN A 374 17.44 6.10 5.97
C ASN A 374 18.82 5.71 5.39
N ILE A 375 19.26 4.45 5.59
CA ILE A 375 20.49 3.95 4.97
C ILE A 375 20.33 3.91 3.43
N GLY A 376 19.21 3.34 2.93
CA GLY A 376 18.93 3.22 1.50
C GLY A 376 18.93 4.54 0.76
N THR A 377 18.50 5.62 1.41
CA THR A 377 18.49 6.98 0.82
C THR A 377 19.89 7.46 0.47
N THR A 378 20.93 7.01 1.14
CA THR A 378 22.31 7.49 0.95
C THR A 378 22.89 7.10 -0.41
N ILE A 379 22.35 6.04 -1.06
CA ILE A 379 22.83 5.57 -2.37
C ILE A 379 22.76 6.68 -3.44
N THR A 380 21.78 7.56 -3.38
CA THR A 380 21.62 8.66 -4.33
C THR A 380 22.77 9.66 -4.27
N ALA A 381 23.23 9.99 -3.05
CA ALA A 381 24.39 10.87 -2.83
C ALA A 381 25.70 10.17 -3.25
N GLU A 382 25.86 8.88 -2.96
CA GLU A 382 27.01 8.09 -3.38
C GLU A 382 27.11 8.05 -4.92
N LEU A 383 26.01 7.74 -5.61
CA LEU A 383 25.98 7.73 -7.07
C LEU A 383 26.28 9.11 -7.68
N ALA A 384 25.72 10.18 -7.11
CA ALA A 384 25.98 11.55 -7.57
C ALA A 384 27.44 11.95 -7.38
N SER A 385 28.13 11.41 -6.37
CA SER A 385 29.53 11.71 -6.07
C SER A 385 30.54 10.98 -6.95
N LEU A 386 30.14 9.92 -7.67
CA LEU A 386 31.06 9.06 -8.44
C LEU A 386 31.92 9.85 -9.45
N ILE A 387 31.31 10.82 -10.13
CA ILE A 387 31.95 11.68 -11.10
C ILE A 387 32.56 12.96 -10.47
N GLY A 388 32.39 13.15 -9.17
CA GLY A 388 32.85 14.30 -8.43
C GLY A 388 34.29 14.18 -7.94
N ASN A 389 34.82 15.31 -7.44
CA ASN A 389 36.14 15.38 -6.81
C ASN A 389 36.18 14.65 -5.46
N VAL A 390 37.37 14.59 -4.86
CA VAL A 390 37.59 13.88 -3.57
C VAL A 390 36.69 14.43 -2.43
N HIS A 391 36.44 15.74 -2.42
CA HIS A 391 35.63 16.38 -1.39
C HIS A 391 34.14 16.01 -1.55
N ALA A 392 33.64 15.95 -2.76
CA ALA A 392 32.28 15.47 -3.09
C ALA A 392 32.08 14.01 -2.63
N LYS A 393 33.03 13.13 -2.93
CA LYS A 393 33.01 11.72 -2.48
C LYS A 393 33.05 11.60 -0.97
N ARG A 394 33.88 12.40 -0.30
CA ARG A 394 33.93 12.43 1.18
C ARG A 394 32.62 12.92 1.78
N SER A 395 31.99 13.93 1.17
CA SER A 395 30.69 14.45 1.62
C SER A 395 29.59 13.37 1.52
N ALA A 396 29.51 12.64 0.40
CA ALA A 396 28.56 11.52 0.26
C ALA A 396 28.82 10.42 1.30
N ARG A 397 30.09 10.04 1.53
CA ARG A 397 30.45 9.04 2.56
C ARG A 397 30.11 9.48 3.98
N ILE A 398 30.23 10.77 4.32
CA ILE A 398 29.78 11.28 5.63
C ILE A 398 28.29 11.04 5.78
N HIS A 399 27.48 11.26 4.74
CA HIS A 399 26.05 10.99 4.77
C HIS A 399 25.76 9.50 4.99
N SER A 400 26.44 8.61 4.27
CA SER A 400 26.29 7.15 4.43
C SER A 400 26.73 6.70 5.83
N MET A 401 27.91 7.15 6.30
CA MET A 401 28.41 6.80 7.63
C MET A 401 27.48 7.29 8.76
N PHE A 402 26.98 8.52 8.64
CA PHE A 402 26.06 9.09 9.61
C PHE A 402 24.79 8.22 9.74
N ASN A 403 24.21 7.80 8.62
CA ASN A 403 23.01 6.94 8.64
C ASN A 403 23.34 5.54 9.17
N ILE A 404 24.45 4.91 8.73
CA ILE A 404 24.84 3.57 9.19
C ILE A 404 25.10 3.59 10.71
N VAL A 405 25.89 4.55 11.21
CA VAL A 405 26.18 4.68 12.63
C VAL A 405 24.91 4.97 13.43
N GLY A 406 24.08 5.92 12.94
CA GLY A 406 22.79 6.28 13.56
C GLY A 406 21.85 5.09 13.68
N VAL A 407 21.71 4.30 12.62
CA VAL A 407 20.88 3.10 12.63
C VAL A 407 21.48 2.01 13.51
N THR A 408 22.79 1.83 13.50
CA THR A 408 23.47 0.80 14.31
C THR A 408 23.19 0.98 15.79
N TRP A 409 23.42 2.17 16.36
CA TRP A 409 23.13 2.38 17.78
C TRP A 409 21.63 2.36 18.08
N MET A 410 20.78 2.80 17.13
CA MET A 410 19.34 2.81 17.31
C MET A 410 18.74 1.40 17.35
N ILE A 411 19.30 0.43 16.62
CA ILE A 411 18.89 -0.99 16.69
C ILE A 411 19.03 -1.51 18.14
N PHE A 412 20.09 -1.12 18.86
CA PHE A 412 20.28 -1.52 20.26
C PHE A 412 19.33 -0.80 21.21
N LEU A 413 19.04 0.49 20.97
CA LEU A 413 18.17 1.29 21.82
C LEU A 413 16.66 1.16 21.45
N MET A 414 16.34 0.50 20.37
CA MET A 414 14.97 0.36 19.88
C MET A 414 13.99 -0.17 20.95
N PRO A 415 14.33 -1.19 21.78
CA PRO A 415 13.43 -1.65 22.83
C PRO A 415 13.07 -0.56 23.85
N VAL A 416 14.00 0.33 24.15
CA VAL A 416 13.77 1.45 25.08
C VAL A 416 12.80 2.45 24.47
N PHE A 417 12.98 2.79 23.17
CA PHE A 417 12.11 3.73 22.48
C PHE A 417 10.69 3.21 22.20
N LEU A 418 10.55 1.89 22.03
CA LEU A 418 9.25 1.27 21.79
C LEU A 418 8.41 1.07 23.07
N ASN A 419 9.03 1.17 24.24
CA ASN A 419 8.37 1.06 25.55
C ASN A 419 7.98 2.43 26.14
N ILE A 420 8.26 3.53 25.44
CA ILE A 420 7.84 4.90 25.79
C ILE A 420 6.55 5.24 25.06
#